data_45a9177705a67e38d9aa8c36f5d08591
#
_entry.id   45a9177705a67e38d9aa8c36f5d08591
#
_cell.length_a   1.000
_cell.length_b   1.000
_cell.length_c   1.000
_cell.angle_alpha   90.00
_cell.angle_beta   90.00
_cell.angle_gamma   90.00
#
_symmetry.space_group_name_H-M   'P 1'
#
loop_
_entity.id
_entity.type
_entity.pdbx_description
1 polymer ?
#
loop_
_entity_poly.entity_id
_entity_poly.type
_entity_poly.pdbx_seq_one_letter_code
_entity_poly.pdbx_strand_id
1 'polypeptide(L)'
;MRLAIRNQLLKEIPELQECYEPNIPTKETKKPYVVTVAKDDNDNGQVVGFIRNVELWFYDKRLSFKNLDILVEKAIKALNLKVIINPKTGDTFTCKFNGIVAQDIVDVEWDANAKGVSFTIIALHEEDEVNTDIWLDVLEKYTKEITDYPVYLNSWKQNFQVPSILWRVSNTNKERINGALVKESKTLICHIASNNKNEINKLLDTIEDKLITDLKVPLDIKDRRYLTIESIQEDREADMLSKGQLTVKFFRRKMIDEKEVPKIEKIYSRGNLE
;
A
#
# COMPACT_ATOMS: atom_id res chain seq x y z
N MET A 1 -9.05 0.27 -15.90
CA MET A 1 -7.60 0.46 -15.80
C MET A 1 -7.00 1.18 -17.01
N ARG A 2 -6.90 0.61 -18.25
CA ARG A 2 -6.28 1.28 -19.43
C ARG A 2 -6.82 2.68 -19.69
N LEU A 3 -8.14 2.87 -19.58
CA LEU A 3 -8.78 4.18 -19.74
C LEU A 3 -8.28 5.20 -18.72
N ALA A 4 -8.07 4.79 -17.47
CA ALA A 4 -7.60 5.68 -16.42
C ALA A 4 -6.12 6.08 -16.62
N ILE A 5 -5.26 5.13 -17.04
CA ILE A 5 -3.87 5.43 -17.44
C ILE A 5 -3.86 6.40 -18.62
N ARG A 6 -4.66 6.13 -19.65
CA ARG A 6 -4.81 7.03 -20.81
C ARG A 6 -5.19 8.45 -20.38
N ASN A 7 -6.23 8.57 -19.57
CA ASN A 7 -6.71 9.87 -19.11
C ASN A 7 -5.66 10.60 -18.27
N GLN A 8 -4.93 9.89 -17.40
CA GLN A 8 -3.85 10.46 -16.59
C GLN A 8 -2.69 10.94 -17.47
N LEU A 9 -2.26 10.13 -18.45
CA LEU A 9 -1.18 10.51 -19.36
C LEU A 9 -1.56 11.72 -20.22
N LEU A 10 -2.75 11.74 -20.81
CA LEU A 10 -3.19 12.87 -21.63
C LEU A 10 -3.40 14.16 -20.85
N LYS A 11 -3.78 14.04 -19.57
CA LYS A 11 -3.89 15.18 -18.64
C LYS A 11 -2.53 15.79 -18.32
N GLU A 12 -1.56 14.94 -17.97
CA GLU A 12 -0.25 15.37 -17.47
C GLU A 12 0.77 15.67 -18.58
N ILE A 13 0.50 15.17 -19.80
CA ILE A 13 1.39 15.31 -20.96
C ILE A 13 0.58 15.82 -22.16
N PRO A 14 0.30 17.14 -22.20
CA PRO A 14 -0.53 17.74 -23.28
C PRO A 14 0.06 17.58 -24.70
N GLU A 15 1.35 17.29 -24.81
CA GLU A 15 2.01 17.05 -26.09
C GLU A 15 1.64 15.72 -26.74
N LEU A 16 1.19 14.73 -25.94
CA LEU A 16 0.70 13.45 -26.46
C LEU A 16 -0.60 13.65 -27.26
N GLN A 17 -0.61 13.12 -28.48
CA GLN A 17 -1.82 13.17 -29.30
C GLN A 17 -2.87 12.18 -28.79
N GLU A 18 -2.43 10.97 -28.41
CA GLU A 18 -3.32 9.93 -27.93
C GLU A 18 -2.53 8.79 -27.24
N CYS A 19 -3.26 7.98 -26.48
CA CYS A 19 -2.78 6.73 -25.89
C CYS A 19 -3.62 5.59 -26.46
N TYR A 20 -3.01 4.77 -27.29
CA TYR A 20 -3.67 3.72 -28.06
C TYR A 20 -3.51 2.34 -27.40
N GLU A 21 -4.37 1.42 -27.83
CA GLU A 21 -4.18 -0.01 -27.65
C GLU A 21 -3.32 -0.58 -28.80
N PRO A 22 -2.72 -1.78 -28.63
CA PRO A 22 -1.97 -2.44 -29.70
C PRO A 22 -2.79 -2.58 -30.97
N ASN A 23 -2.13 -2.52 -32.12
CA ASN A 23 -2.73 -2.66 -33.47
C ASN A 23 -3.73 -1.57 -33.88
N ILE A 24 -3.89 -0.48 -33.09
CA ILE A 24 -4.72 0.66 -33.49
C ILE A 24 -3.93 1.68 -34.32
N PRO A 25 -2.69 2.09 -33.90
CA PRO A 25 -1.92 3.05 -34.68
C PRO A 25 -1.53 2.51 -36.06
N THR A 26 -1.38 3.42 -37.00
CA THR A 26 -0.87 3.18 -38.34
C THR A 26 0.32 4.10 -38.61
N LYS A 27 0.99 3.94 -39.74
CA LYS A 27 2.09 4.84 -40.15
C LYS A 27 1.65 6.30 -40.20
N GLU A 28 0.41 6.57 -40.54
CA GLU A 28 -0.18 7.90 -40.66
C GLU A 28 -0.60 8.51 -39.31
N THR A 29 -0.53 7.73 -38.22
CA THR A 29 -0.93 8.20 -36.88
C THR A 29 -0.08 9.41 -36.45
N LYS A 30 -0.75 10.47 -36.02
CA LYS A 30 -0.07 11.68 -35.55
C LYS A 30 0.81 11.39 -34.34
N LYS A 31 2.05 11.87 -34.39
CA LYS A 31 3.05 11.72 -33.34
C LYS A 31 3.19 13.01 -32.52
N PRO A 32 3.59 12.99 -31.23
CA PRO A 32 3.86 11.78 -30.45
C PRO A 32 2.61 11.07 -29.93
N TYR A 33 2.68 9.75 -29.78
CA TYR A 33 1.64 8.96 -29.15
C TYR A 33 2.22 7.83 -28.31
N VAL A 34 1.38 7.18 -27.52
CA VAL A 34 1.73 6.05 -26.65
C VAL A 34 0.88 4.83 -27.02
N VAL A 35 1.48 3.64 -26.94
CA VAL A 35 0.75 2.37 -27.01
C VAL A 35 0.86 1.65 -25.67
N THR A 36 -0.28 1.26 -25.10
CA THR A 36 -0.36 0.53 -23.84
C THR A 36 -0.49 -0.97 -24.10
N VAL A 37 0.54 -1.73 -23.76
CA VAL A 37 0.61 -3.18 -23.93
C VAL A 37 0.50 -3.86 -22.57
N ALA A 38 -0.58 -4.62 -22.34
CA ALA A 38 -0.67 -5.50 -21.17
C ALA A 38 0.19 -6.75 -21.41
N LYS A 39 0.91 -7.19 -20.39
CA LYS A 39 1.74 -8.39 -20.44
C LYS A 39 1.07 -9.53 -19.72
N ASP A 40 1.24 -9.62 -18.43
CA ASP A 40 0.81 -10.71 -17.58
C ASP A 40 0.04 -10.18 -16.36
N ASP A 41 -0.90 -10.98 -15.91
CA ASP A 41 -1.67 -10.75 -14.70
C ASP A 41 -1.24 -11.76 -13.64
N ASN A 42 -1.06 -11.30 -12.42
CA ASN A 42 -0.78 -12.14 -11.26
C ASN A 42 -1.71 -11.74 -10.11
N ASP A 43 -2.72 -12.56 -9.87
CA ASP A 43 -3.58 -12.44 -8.69
C ASP A 43 -3.00 -13.32 -7.58
N ASN A 44 -2.35 -12.70 -6.61
CA ASN A 44 -1.77 -13.41 -5.47
C ASN A 44 -2.69 -13.46 -4.24
N GLY A 45 -3.95 -13.05 -4.38
CA GLY A 45 -5.02 -13.24 -3.39
C GLY A 45 -4.79 -12.57 -2.03
N GLN A 46 -3.94 -11.54 -1.97
CA GLN A 46 -3.62 -10.86 -0.71
C GLN A 46 -4.34 -9.49 -0.61
N VAL A 47 -3.82 -8.60 0.20
CA VAL A 47 -4.39 -7.27 0.55
C VAL A 47 -4.77 -6.42 -0.66
N VAL A 48 -4.14 -6.65 -1.81
CA VAL A 48 -4.45 -6.00 -3.09
C VAL A 48 -5.03 -6.99 -4.08
N GLY A 49 -5.89 -6.53 -4.98
CA GLY A 49 -6.62 -7.34 -5.92
C GLY A 49 -5.76 -8.13 -6.88
N PHE A 50 -5.02 -7.45 -7.70
CA PHE A 50 -4.16 -8.10 -8.68
C PHE A 50 -2.94 -7.24 -8.98
N ILE A 51 -1.89 -7.92 -9.46
CA ILE A 51 -0.69 -7.29 -9.98
C ILE A 51 -0.65 -7.57 -11.48
N ARG A 52 -0.56 -6.50 -12.27
CA ARG A 52 -0.47 -6.58 -13.72
C ARG A 52 0.73 -5.83 -14.23
N ASN A 53 1.51 -6.45 -15.11
CA ASN A 53 2.59 -5.78 -15.79
C ASN A 53 2.11 -5.15 -17.08
N VAL A 54 2.47 -3.89 -17.31
CA VAL A 54 2.09 -3.10 -18.46
C VAL A 54 3.31 -2.41 -19.05
N GLU A 55 3.43 -2.43 -20.35
CA GLU A 55 4.41 -1.64 -21.07
C GLU A 55 3.76 -0.43 -21.73
N LEU A 56 4.42 0.71 -21.66
CA LEU A 56 4.08 1.92 -22.38
C LEU A 56 5.14 2.18 -23.43
N TRP A 57 4.75 2.12 -24.67
CA TRP A 57 5.60 2.35 -25.84
C TRP A 57 5.32 3.72 -26.40
N PHE A 58 6.29 4.64 -26.28
CA PHE A 58 6.24 6.01 -26.79
C PHE A 58 6.81 6.05 -28.19
N TYR A 59 6.09 6.72 -29.09
CA TYR A 59 6.47 6.91 -30.48
C TYR A 59 6.50 8.40 -30.83
N ASP A 60 7.59 8.86 -31.43
CA ASP A 60 7.74 10.22 -31.93
C ASP A 60 8.37 10.21 -33.33
N LYS A 61 8.41 11.37 -33.97
CA LYS A 61 9.02 11.55 -35.30
C LYS A 61 10.50 11.17 -35.29
N ARG A 62 10.99 10.65 -36.42
CA ARG A 62 12.40 10.28 -36.60
C ARG A 62 13.33 11.50 -36.71
N LEU A 63 13.40 12.32 -35.67
CA LEU A 63 14.27 13.48 -35.60
C LEU A 63 15.33 13.34 -34.51
N SER A 64 14.90 13.12 -33.29
CA SER A 64 15.76 13.03 -32.11
C SER A 64 15.06 12.23 -31.01
N PHE A 65 15.83 11.47 -30.22
CA PHE A 65 15.33 10.80 -29.02
C PHE A 65 15.07 11.73 -27.85
N LYS A 66 15.61 12.97 -27.88
CA LYS A 66 15.44 13.94 -26.80
C LYS A 66 13.97 14.15 -26.40
N ASN A 67 13.06 14.24 -27.35
CA ASN A 67 11.64 14.40 -27.06
C ASN A 67 11.06 13.17 -26.39
N LEU A 68 11.44 11.97 -26.84
CA LEU A 68 11.02 10.71 -26.21
C LEU A 68 11.49 10.61 -24.77
N ASP A 69 12.72 11.02 -24.47
CA ASP A 69 13.26 11.05 -23.10
C ASP A 69 12.39 11.94 -22.21
N ILE A 70 12.06 13.13 -22.67
CA ILE A 70 11.20 14.07 -21.95
C ILE A 70 9.78 13.48 -21.74
N LEU A 71 9.20 12.86 -22.76
CA LEU A 71 7.87 12.24 -22.66
C LEU A 71 7.87 11.08 -21.66
N VAL A 72 8.89 10.24 -21.68
CA VAL A 72 9.06 9.12 -20.75
C VAL A 72 9.23 9.63 -19.32
N GLU A 73 10.08 10.64 -19.10
CA GLU A 73 10.22 11.22 -17.75
C GLU A 73 8.91 11.82 -17.22
N LYS A 74 8.15 12.52 -18.08
CA LYS A 74 6.83 13.04 -17.71
C LYS A 74 5.87 11.92 -17.37
N ALA A 75 5.86 10.83 -18.14
CA ALA A 75 4.99 9.67 -17.89
C ALA A 75 5.36 8.96 -16.58
N ILE A 76 6.64 8.80 -16.28
CA ILE A 76 7.09 8.25 -15.00
C ILE A 76 6.60 9.16 -13.86
N LYS A 77 6.76 10.47 -13.95
CA LYS A 77 6.28 11.43 -12.94
C LYS A 77 4.75 11.41 -12.78
N ALA A 78 4.02 11.19 -13.88
CA ALA A 78 2.55 11.17 -13.89
C ALA A 78 1.95 9.89 -13.28
N LEU A 79 2.66 8.77 -13.37
CA LEU A 79 2.13 7.45 -13.01
C LEU A 79 2.80 6.84 -11.78
N ASN A 80 4.12 7.01 -11.61
CA ASN A 80 4.86 6.27 -10.59
C ASN A 80 4.41 6.61 -9.18
N LEU A 81 3.93 5.59 -8.46
CA LEU A 81 3.42 5.67 -7.10
C LEU A 81 2.31 6.73 -6.92
N LYS A 82 1.50 6.95 -7.97
CA LYS A 82 0.31 7.79 -7.90
C LYS A 82 -0.93 6.92 -7.73
N VAL A 83 -1.86 7.38 -6.89
CA VAL A 83 -3.19 6.78 -6.82
C VAL A 83 -3.98 7.22 -8.05
N ILE A 84 -4.40 6.26 -8.85
CA ILE A 84 -5.16 6.49 -10.07
C ILE A 84 -6.53 5.82 -9.90
N ILE A 85 -7.59 6.58 -10.16
CA ILE A 85 -8.95 6.12 -10.05
C ILE A 85 -9.58 6.10 -11.44
N ASN A 86 -10.21 4.99 -11.79
CA ASN A 86 -10.98 4.90 -13.03
C ASN A 86 -12.28 5.71 -12.89
N PRO A 87 -12.50 6.75 -13.68
CA PRO A 87 -13.66 7.63 -13.52
C PRO A 87 -15.00 6.96 -13.83
N LYS A 88 -15.00 5.80 -14.51
CA LYS A 88 -16.22 5.07 -14.87
C LYS A 88 -16.59 3.98 -13.87
N THR A 89 -15.61 3.26 -13.34
CA THR A 89 -15.85 2.07 -12.50
C THR A 89 -15.48 2.33 -11.04
N GLY A 90 -14.72 3.38 -10.74
CA GLY A 90 -14.20 3.63 -9.40
C GLY A 90 -12.97 2.79 -9.05
N ASP A 91 -12.52 1.87 -9.93
CA ASP A 91 -11.35 1.03 -9.69
C ASP A 91 -10.15 1.88 -9.29
N THR A 92 -9.53 1.54 -8.19
CA THR A 92 -8.39 2.28 -7.64
C THR A 92 -7.12 1.43 -7.72
N PHE A 93 -6.04 2.01 -8.23
CA PHE A 93 -4.76 1.33 -8.39
C PHE A 93 -3.58 2.32 -8.35
N THR A 94 -2.37 1.77 -8.18
CA THR A 94 -1.12 2.50 -8.37
C THR A 94 -0.30 1.87 -9.49
N CYS A 95 0.61 2.65 -10.08
CA CYS A 95 1.60 2.18 -11.04
C CYS A 95 2.98 2.31 -10.41
N LYS A 96 3.75 1.23 -10.36
CA LYS A 96 5.16 1.24 -9.94
C LYS A 96 6.05 1.11 -11.17
N PHE A 97 6.94 2.07 -11.39
CA PHE A 97 7.91 2.01 -12.48
C PHE A 97 8.93 0.90 -12.24
N ASN A 98 9.14 0.02 -13.23
CA ASN A 98 10.06 -1.10 -13.15
C ASN A 98 11.35 -0.88 -13.93
N GLY A 99 11.34 0.04 -14.88
CA GLY A 99 12.49 0.33 -15.72
C GLY A 99 12.16 0.52 -17.20
N ILE A 100 13.21 0.68 -17.97
CA ILE A 100 13.14 0.82 -19.43
C ILE A 100 13.18 -0.57 -20.04
N VAL A 101 12.21 -0.87 -20.90
CA VAL A 101 12.15 -2.15 -21.64
C VAL A 101 13.04 -2.11 -22.88
N ALA A 102 12.99 -0.98 -23.59
CA ALA A 102 13.80 -0.78 -24.79
C ALA A 102 14.13 0.71 -24.95
N GLN A 103 15.38 0.98 -25.28
CA GLN A 103 15.91 2.31 -25.55
C GLN A 103 16.18 2.48 -27.04
N ASP A 104 16.02 3.71 -27.50
CA ASP A 104 16.55 4.20 -28.79
C ASP A 104 16.25 3.28 -29.99
N ILE A 105 14.98 2.88 -30.12
CA ILE A 105 14.55 2.10 -31.27
C ILE A 105 14.19 3.04 -32.41
N VAL A 106 14.79 2.80 -33.57
CA VAL A 106 14.37 3.41 -34.84
C VAL A 106 13.46 2.42 -35.57
N ASP A 107 12.16 2.73 -35.59
CA ASP A 107 11.17 1.96 -36.34
C ASP A 107 11.05 2.54 -37.75
N VAL A 108 11.64 1.83 -38.71
CA VAL A 108 11.66 2.25 -40.12
C VAL A 108 10.30 2.07 -40.78
N GLU A 109 9.57 1.01 -40.42
CA GLU A 109 8.25 0.72 -40.94
C GLU A 109 7.24 1.80 -40.58
N TRP A 110 7.29 2.23 -39.32
CA TRP A 110 6.39 3.25 -38.76
C TRP A 110 6.91 4.70 -38.90
N ASP A 111 8.07 4.86 -39.53
CA ASP A 111 8.77 6.16 -39.60
C ASP A 111 8.78 6.91 -38.29
N ALA A 112 9.23 6.23 -37.25
CA ALA A 112 9.21 6.71 -35.85
C ALA A 112 10.46 6.33 -35.09
N ASN A 113 10.78 7.13 -34.09
CA ASN A 113 11.61 6.72 -32.96
C ASN A 113 10.70 6.17 -31.87
N ALA A 114 11.13 5.10 -31.18
CA ALA A 114 10.34 4.45 -30.14
C ALA A 114 11.17 4.20 -28.89
N LYS A 115 10.49 4.23 -27.72
CA LYS A 115 11.05 3.91 -26.41
C LYS A 115 10.00 3.23 -25.55
N GLY A 116 10.35 2.09 -24.95
CA GLY A 116 9.45 1.30 -24.10
C GLY A 116 9.81 1.38 -22.63
N VAL A 117 8.81 1.54 -21.77
CA VAL A 117 8.95 1.52 -20.31
C VAL A 117 7.94 0.56 -19.70
N SER A 118 8.32 -0.06 -18.58
CA SER A 118 7.49 -1.04 -17.88
C SER A 118 6.99 -0.50 -16.55
N PHE A 119 5.74 -0.81 -16.24
CA PHE A 119 5.10 -0.54 -14.97
C PHE A 119 4.42 -1.80 -14.43
N THR A 120 4.50 -1.99 -13.13
CA THR A 120 3.63 -2.89 -12.40
C THR A 120 2.43 -2.11 -11.87
N ILE A 121 1.22 -2.56 -12.20
CA ILE A 121 -0.02 -2.00 -11.67
C ILE A 121 -0.43 -2.83 -10.47
N ILE A 122 -0.77 -2.15 -9.37
CA ILE A 122 -1.23 -2.75 -8.13
C ILE A 122 -2.64 -2.21 -7.88
N ALA A 123 -3.64 -3.09 -8.03
CA ALA A 123 -5.05 -2.74 -7.95
C ALA A 123 -5.70 -3.29 -6.67
N LEU A 124 -6.73 -2.61 -6.18
CA LEU A 124 -7.48 -3.03 -5.01
C LEU A 124 -8.49 -4.11 -5.37
N HIS A 125 -8.72 -5.05 -4.42
CA HIS A 125 -9.88 -5.94 -4.44
C HIS A 125 -11.19 -5.17 -4.20
N GLU A 126 -12.31 -5.80 -4.53
CA GLU A 126 -13.59 -5.41 -3.95
C GLU A 126 -13.56 -5.64 -2.43
N GLU A 127 -14.33 -4.83 -1.69
CA GLU A 127 -14.28 -4.84 -0.23
C GLU A 127 -14.74 -6.19 0.33
N ASP A 128 -13.88 -6.86 1.10
CA ASP A 128 -14.27 -7.96 1.96
C ASP A 128 -14.82 -7.44 3.30
N GLU A 129 -15.65 -8.23 3.98
CA GLU A 129 -16.15 -7.92 5.32
C GLU A 129 -14.99 -7.68 6.29
N VAL A 130 -14.99 -6.49 6.90
CA VAL A 130 -13.91 -6.04 7.78
C VAL A 130 -14.09 -6.61 9.18
N ASN A 131 -13.21 -7.52 9.58
CA ASN A 131 -13.10 -7.95 10.96
C ASN A 131 -12.28 -6.92 11.76
N THR A 132 -12.94 -6.16 12.66
CA THR A 132 -12.29 -5.10 13.43
C THR A 132 -11.40 -5.67 14.53
N ASP A 133 -10.13 -5.27 14.53
CA ASP A 133 -9.18 -5.58 15.60
C ASP A 133 -9.08 -4.36 16.54
N ILE A 134 -9.29 -4.57 17.83
CA ILE A 134 -9.26 -3.49 18.83
C ILE A 134 -7.97 -2.67 18.82
N TRP A 135 -6.84 -3.24 18.36
CA TRP A 135 -5.58 -2.51 18.25
C TRP A 135 -5.64 -1.51 17.09
N LEU A 136 -6.36 -1.85 16.02
CA LEU A 136 -6.58 -0.95 14.89
C LEU A 136 -7.47 0.22 15.28
N ASP A 137 -8.54 -0.03 16.05
CA ASP A 137 -9.43 1.03 16.55
C ASP A 137 -8.66 2.05 17.42
N VAL A 138 -7.70 1.55 18.19
CA VAL A 138 -6.83 2.38 19.02
C VAL A 138 -5.88 3.20 18.15
N LEU A 139 -5.27 2.59 17.13
CA LEU A 139 -4.37 3.30 16.22
C LEU A 139 -5.10 4.32 15.35
N GLU A 140 -6.34 4.04 14.96
CA GLU A 140 -7.19 5.03 14.29
C GLU A 140 -7.33 6.30 15.14
N LYS A 141 -7.74 6.14 16.40
CA LYS A 141 -7.90 7.27 17.32
C LYS A 141 -6.57 8.00 17.54
N TYR A 142 -5.50 7.27 17.78
CA TYR A 142 -4.17 7.82 17.97
C TYR A 142 -3.69 8.61 16.74
N THR A 143 -3.93 8.07 15.53
CA THR A 143 -3.55 8.75 14.30
C THR A 143 -4.38 10.00 14.04
N LYS A 144 -5.68 9.99 14.40
CA LYS A 144 -6.56 11.17 14.32
C LYS A 144 -6.17 12.31 15.27
N GLU A 145 -5.38 12.05 16.30
CA GLU A 145 -4.75 13.11 17.12
C GLU A 145 -3.57 13.78 16.43
N ILE A 146 -2.98 13.11 15.42
CA ILE A 146 -1.81 13.57 14.68
C ILE A 146 -2.20 14.33 13.41
N THR A 147 -3.29 13.89 12.75
CA THR A 147 -3.71 14.40 11.45
C THR A 147 -5.21 14.33 11.26
N ASP A 148 -5.75 15.27 10.46
CA ASP A 148 -7.16 15.31 10.07
C ASP A 148 -7.47 14.42 8.84
N TYR A 149 -6.49 13.71 8.30
CA TYR A 149 -6.71 12.85 7.15
C TYR A 149 -7.57 11.63 7.50
N PRO A 150 -8.39 11.14 6.54
CA PRO A 150 -9.15 9.91 6.73
C PRO A 150 -8.23 8.75 7.10
N VAL A 151 -8.62 7.98 8.11
CA VAL A 151 -7.92 6.77 8.55
C VAL A 151 -8.81 5.58 8.27
N TYR A 152 -8.30 4.64 7.49
CA TYR A 152 -8.94 3.37 7.15
C TYR A 152 -8.30 2.23 7.94
N LEU A 153 -9.04 1.15 8.13
CA LEU A 153 -8.59 -0.03 8.88
C LEU A 153 -8.71 -1.29 8.02
N ASN A 154 -7.72 -2.17 8.12
CA ASN A 154 -7.57 -3.46 7.44
C ASN A 154 -7.37 -3.37 5.92
N SER A 155 -8.27 -2.74 5.20
CA SER A 155 -8.23 -2.65 3.74
C SER A 155 -8.60 -1.26 3.23
N TRP A 156 -8.10 -0.93 2.06
CA TRP A 156 -8.54 0.24 1.33
C TRP A 156 -9.94 0.00 0.75
N LYS A 157 -10.76 1.03 0.80
CA LYS A 157 -12.02 1.06 0.05
C LYS A 157 -11.75 1.49 -1.39
N GLN A 158 -12.55 0.99 -2.32
CA GLN A 158 -12.53 1.54 -3.66
C GLN A 158 -12.85 3.04 -3.60
N ASN A 159 -12.19 3.82 -4.46
CA ASN A 159 -12.45 5.25 -4.54
C ASN A 159 -12.20 6.02 -3.22
N PHE A 160 -11.24 5.55 -2.40
CA PHE A 160 -10.90 6.21 -1.15
C PHE A 160 -10.34 7.62 -1.36
N GLN A 161 -10.46 8.47 -0.35
CA GLN A 161 -9.94 9.84 -0.40
C GLN A 161 -8.40 9.84 -0.36
N VAL A 162 -7.79 10.79 -1.08
CA VAL A 162 -6.33 11.02 -1.09
C VAL A 162 -6.09 12.50 -0.76
N PRO A 163 -5.28 12.85 0.25
CA PRO A 163 -4.46 11.96 1.09
C PRO A 163 -5.25 11.21 2.16
N SER A 164 -4.75 10.05 2.59
CA SER A 164 -5.35 9.21 3.64
C SER A 164 -4.35 8.19 4.21
N ILE A 165 -4.72 7.57 5.31
CA ILE A 165 -3.90 6.61 6.04
C ILE A 165 -4.68 5.30 6.18
N LEU A 166 -3.98 4.16 6.11
CA LEU A 166 -4.53 2.86 6.42
C LEU A 166 -3.64 2.15 7.44
N TRP A 167 -4.26 1.59 8.48
CA TRP A 167 -3.62 0.64 9.37
C TRP A 167 -4.15 -0.77 9.16
N ARG A 168 -3.25 -1.75 9.07
CA ARG A 168 -3.62 -3.18 9.01
C ARG A 168 -2.72 -4.04 9.87
N VAL A 169 -3.25 -5.18 10.33
CA VAL A 169 -2.46 -6.21 10.99
C VAL A 169 -1.81 -7.09 9.92
N SER A 170 -0.49 -7.26 9.98
CA SER A 170 0.24 -8.18 9.09
C SER A 170 0.59 -9.49 9.77
N ASN A 171 0.83 -9.47 11.09
CA ASN A 171 1.18 -10.67 11.83
C ASN A 171 0.73 -10.55 13.28
N THR A 172 0.35 -11.69 13.87
CA THR A 172 0.02 -11.82 15.30
C THR A 172 0.80 -12.99 15.88
N ASN A 173 1.49 -12.75 16.99
CA ASN A 173 2.19 -13.79 17.75
C ASN A 173 1.73 -13.78 19.22
N LYS A 174 1.49 -14.96 19.77
CA LYS A 174 1.13 -15.13 21.19
C LYS A 174 2.11 -16.08 21.84
N GLU A 175 2.84 -15.62 22.83
CA GLU A 175 3.84 -16.38 23.56
C GLU A 175 3.44 -16.46 25.03
N ARG A 176 3.42 -17.68 25.58
CA ARG A 176 3.17 -17.90 26.99
C ARG A 176 4.44 -17.62 27.79
N ILE A 177 4.41 -16.59 28.65
CA ILE A 177 5.55 -16.24 29.50
C ILE A 177 5.63 -17.21 30.70
N ASN A 178 4.47 -17.47 31.31
CA ASN A 178 4.35 -18.40 32.45
C ASN A 178 2.91 -18.90 32.60
N GLY A 179 2.57 -19.53 33.72
CA GLY A 179 1.24 -20.05 34.00
C GLY A 179 0.10 -19.02 33.92
N ALA A 180 0.40 -17.75 34.24
CA ALA A 180 -0.60 -16.70 34.38
C ALA A 180 -0.53 -15.61 33.29
N LEU A 181 0.55 -15.54 32.50
CA LEU A 181 0.80 -14.44 31.56
C LEU A 181 1.10 -14.90 30.14
N VAL A 182 0.48 -14.20 29.19
CA VAL A 182 0.77 -14.29 27.76
C VAL A 182 1.28 -12.94 27.26
N LYS A 183 2.37 -12.94 26.48
CA LYS A 183 2.78 -11.82 25.64
C LYS A 183 2.06 -11.97 24.29
N GLU A 184 1.23 -11.00 23.94
CA GLU A 184 0.62 -10.87 22.63
C GLU A 184 1.36 -9.78 21.88
N SER A 185 1.94 -10.11 20.73
CA SER A 185 2.65 -9.15 19.86
C SER A 185 1.93 -9.11 18.51
N LYS A 186 1.78 -7.91 17.95
CA LYS A 186 1.25 -7.73 16.60
C LYS A 186 2.17 -6.82 15.81
N THR A 187 2.39 -7.18 14.57
CA THR A 187 3.03 -6.32 13.58
C THR A 187 1.94 -5.62 12.79
N LEU A 188 1.92 -4.30 12.85
CA LEU A 188 0.96 -3.47 12.14
C LEU A 188 1.69 -2.67 11.07
N ILE A 189 1.05 -2.51 9.94
CA ILE A 189 1.59 -1.75 8.82
C ILE A 189 0.72 -0.52 8.61
N CYS A 190 1.39 0.63 8.55
CA CYS A 190 0.78 1.90 8.16
C CYS A 190 1.08 2.18 6.70
N HIS A 191 0.03 2.48 5.97
CA HIS A 191 0.08 2.92 4.59
C HIS A 191 -0.33 4.38 4.54
N ILE A 192 0.44 5.20 3.87
CA ILE A 192 0.11 6.61 3.63
C ILE A 192 -0.06 6.80 2.13
N ALA A 193 -1.30 7.07 1.72
CA ALA A 193 -1.64 7.34 0.34
C ALA A 193 -1.68 8.85 0.10
N SER A 194 -0.75 9.36 -0.70
CA SER A 194 -0.78 10.73 -1.23
C SER A 194 -0.09 10.77 -2.60
N ASN A 195 -0.52 11.70 -3.43
CA ASN A 195 0.13 11.99 -4.72
C ASN A 195 1.32 12.96 -4.57
N ASN A 196 1.63 13.38 -3.34
CA ASN A 196 2.74 14.27 -3.01
C ASN A 196 3.74 13.56 -2.10
N LYS A 197 4.93 13.21 -2.63
CA LYS A 197 5.97 12.51 -1.88
C LYS A 197 6.43 13.27 -0.63
N ASN A 198 6.49 14.59 -0.67
CA ASN A 198 6.89 15.40 0.48
C ASN A 198 5.85 15.32 1.61
N GLU A 199 4.57 15.24 1.27
CA GLU A 199 3.49 15.07 2.23
C GLU A 199 3.55 13.70 2.90
N ILE A 200 3.81 12.63 2.12
CA ILE A 200 4.03 11.28 2.66
C ILE A 200 5.19 11.30 3.66
N ASN A 201 6.35 11.81 3.27
CA ASN A 201 7.54 11.84 4.12
C ASN A 201 7.28 12.63 5.41
N LYS A 202 6.68 13.83 5.30
CA LYS A 202 6.36 14.64 6.48
C LYS A 202 5.41 13.92 7.45
N LEU A 203 4.43 13.20 6.91
CA LEU A 203 3.46 12.48 7.73
C LEU A 203 4.08 11.24 8.39
N LEU A 204 4.96 10.54 7.67
CA LEU A 204 5.76 9.43 8.23
C LEU A 204 6.60 9.92 9.41
N ASP A 205 7.41 10.98 9.22
CA ASP A 205 8.22 11.58 10.27
C ASP A 205 7.36 11.95 11.49
N THR A 206 6.19 12.59 11.26
CA THR A 206 5.31 13.02 12.35
C THR A 206 4.73 11.83 13.14
N ILE A 207 4.29 10.76 12.45
CA ILE A 207 3.74 9.57 13.10
C ILE A 207 4.85 8.83 13.86
N GLU A 208 6.02 8.67 13.26
CA GLU A 208 7.17 7.98 13.85
C GLU A 208 7.67 8.71 15.10
N ASP A 209 7.91 10.02 15.00
CA ASP A 209 8.36 10.85 16.13
C ASP A 209 7.40 10.78 17.30
N LYS A 210 6.08 10.84 17.03
CA LYS A 210 5.10 10.74 18.09
C LYS A 210 5.07 9.35 18.72
N LEU A 211 5.14 8.28 17.92
CA LEU A 211 5.21 6.91 18.44
C LEU A 211 6.46 6.69 19.31
N ILE A 212 7.63 7.18 18.87
CA ILE A 212 8.90 7.06 19.62
C ILE A 212 8.83 7.87 20.91
N THR A 213 8.24 9.08 20.87
CA THR A 213 8.11 9.94 22.04
C THR A 213 7.17 9.34 23.09
N ASP A 214 6.02 8.83 22.66
CA ASP A 214 4.99 8.31 23.59
C ASP A 214 5.35 6.91 24.14
N LEU A 215 6.16 6.11 23.41
CA LEU A 215 6.58 4.74 23.76
C LEU A 215 5.43 3.74 23.95
N LYS A 216 4.24 4.21 24.23
CA LYS A 216 3.05 3.42 24.53
C LYS A 216 1.80 4.10 23.98
N VAL A 217 0.96 3.32 23.34
CA VAL A 217 -0.35 3.78 22.86
C VAL A 217 -1.43 3.27 23.83
N PRO A 218 -2.32 4.14 24.36
CA PRO A 218 -3.35 3.73 25.31
C PRO A 218 -4.36 2.77 24.64
N LEU A 219 -4.48 1.55 25.15
CA LEU A 219 -5.52 0.60 24.74
C LEU A 219 -6.80 0.79 25.57
N ASP A 220 -6.64 0.99 26.88
CA ASP A 220 -7.69 1.33 27.81
C ASP A 220 -7.07 2.11 28.97
N ILE A 221 -7.41 3.41 29.04
CA ILE A 221 -6.87 4.29 30.07
C ILE A 221 -7.40 3.94 31.46
N LYS A 222 -8.68 3.51 31.57
CA LYS A 222 -9.32 3.19 32.85
C LYS A 222 -8.64 1.97 33.47
N ASP A 223 -8.39 0.95 32.67
CA ASP A 223 -7.74 -0.30 33.09
C ASP A 223 -6.20 -0.22 33.02
N ARG A 224 -5.63 0.95 32.70
CA ARG A 224 -4.19 1.16 32.53
C ARG A 224 -3.55 0.17 31.56
N ARG A 225 -4.26 -0.16 30.48
CA ARG A 225 -3.77 -1.06 29.43
C ARG A 225 -3.16 -0.25 28.30
N TYR A 226 -2.00 -0.68 27.83
CA TYR A 226 -1.24 0.00 26.79
C TYR A 226 -0.69 -1.00 25.78
N LEU A 227 -0.56 -0.56 24.56
CA LEU A 227 0.26 -1.19 23.53
C LEU A 227 1.66 -0.59 23.65
N THR A 228 2.65 -1.43 23.93
CA THR A 228 4.05 -0.98 24.04
C THR A 228 4.72 -1.20 22.68
N ILE A 229 5.45 -0.21 22.20
CA ILE A 229 6.19 -0.27 20.95
C ILE A 229 7.45 -1.12 21.16
N GLU A 230 7.65 -2.13 20.33
CA GLU A 230 8.83 -3.00 20.34
C GLU A 230 9.84 -2.59 19.25
N SER A 231 9.37 -2.26 18.06
CA SER A 231 10.20 -1.76 16.97
C SER A 231 9.38 -0.97 15.95
N ILE A 232 10.05 -0.05 15.27
CA ILE A 232 9.52 0.72 14.15
C ILE A 232 10.50 0.54 12.98
N GLN A 233 9.98 0.33 11.78
CA GLN A 233 10.75 0.22 10.54
C GLN A 233 10.06 1.01 9.45
N GLU A 234 10.79 1.78 8.70
CA GLU A 234 10.30 2.61 7.60
C GLU A 234 10.89 2.15 6.26
N ASP A 235 10.06 2.16 5.21
CA ASP A 235 10.45 1.97 3.82
C ASP A 235 9.75 3.04 2.95
N ARG A 236 10.46 4.14 2.70
CA ARG A 236 9.94 5.29 1.91
C ARG A 236 9.73 4.99 0.42
N GLU A 237 10.27 3.89 -0.07
CA GLU A 237 10.11 3.44 -1.46
C GLU A 237 9.06 2.34 -1.60
N ALA A 238 8.42 1.96 -0.49
CA ALA A 238 7.34 0.99 -0.50
C ALA A 238 6.12 1.54 -1.23
N ASP A 239 5.43 0.64 -1.95
CA ASP A 239 4.14 0.96 -2.54
C ASP A 239 3.08 1.18 -1.46
N MET A 240 2.33 2.26 -1.62
CA MET A 240 1.35 2.71 -0.64
C MET A 240 0.10 1.82 -0.55
N LEU A 241 -0.25 1.07 -1.59
CA LEU A 241 -1.45 0.23 -1.57
C LEU A 241 -1.21 -1.16 -1.00
N SER A 242 -0.08 -1.81 -1.37
CA SER A 242 0.17 -3.21 -1.02
C SER A 242 1.13 -3.40 0.14
N LYS A 243 2.26 -2.70 0.15
CA LYS A 243 3.32 -2.90 1.14
C LYS A 243 3.14 -2.04 2.37
N GLY A 244 2.85 -0.75 2.19
CA GLY A 244 2.86 0.26 3.25
C GLY A 244 4.26 0.70 3.63
N GLN A 245 4.37 1.92 4.14
CA GLN A 245 5.65 2.58 4.36
C GLN A 245 6.18 2.44 5.79
N LEU A 246 5.31 2.24 6.79
CA LEU A 246 5.74 2.13 8.18
C LEU A 246 5.27 0.80 8.78
N THR A 247 6.20 0.03 9.32
CA THR A 247 5.92 -1.22 10.03
C THR A 247 6.22 -1.03 11.50
N VAL A 248 5.21 -1.22 12.35
CA VAL A 248 5.34 -1.06 13.79
C VAL A 248 4.97 -2.36 14.49
N LYS A 249 5.87 -2.83 15.34
CA LYS A 249 5.61 -3.98 16.19
C LYS A 249 5.26 -3.52 17.59
N PHE A 250 4.05 -3.87 18.00
CA PHE A 250 3.55 -3.62 19.36
C PHE A 250 3.44 -4.92 20.13
N PHE A 251 3.48 -4.81 21.45
CA PHE A 251 3.13 -5.90 22.34
C PHE A 251 2.32 -5.43 23.54
N ARG A 252 1.58 -6.36 24.11
CA ARG A 252 0.98 -6.25 25.45
C ARG A 252 1.16 -7.54 26.24
N ARG A 253 1.10 -7.45 27.55
CA ARG A 253 0.98 -8.61 28.44
C ARG A 253 -0.48 -8.74 28.85
N LYS A 254 -1.05 -9.92 28.70
CA LYS A 254 -2.42 -10.25 29.11
C LYS A 254 -2.37 -11.37 30.12
N MET A 255 -3.15 -11.26 31.21
CA MET A 255 -3.37 -12.39 32.11
C MET A 255 -4.18 -13.47 31.38
N ILE A 256 -3.86 -14.72 31.64
CA ILE A 256 -4.65 -15.85 31.21
C ILE A 256 -5.86 -15.90 32.13
N ASP A 257 -7.07 -15.91 31.59
CA ASP A 257 -8.27 -16.11 32.38
C ASP A 257 -8.17 -17.50 33.02
N GLU A 258 -8.04 -17.54 34.35
CA GLU A 258 -8.05 -18.80 35.08
C GLU A 258 -9.39 -19.49 34.83
N LYS A 259 -9.35 -20.71 34.29
CA LYS A 259 -10.53 -21.56 34.38
C LYS A 259 -10.82 -21.76 35.88
N GLU A 260 -12.03 -21.48 36.30
CA GLU A 260 -12.47 -21.87 37.66
C GLU A 260 -12.18 -23.35 37.84
N VAL A 261 -11.10 -23.65 38.54
CA VAL A 261 -10.80 -25.01 38.97
C VAL A 261 -11.63 -25.24 40.22
N PRO A 262 -12.39 -26.29 40.33
CA PRO A 262 -13.14 -26.56 41.55
C PRO A 262 -12.16 -26.59 42.72
N LYS A 263 -12.41 -25.74 43.73
CA LYS A 263 -11.60 -25.66 44.95
C LYS A 263 -11.66 -27.03 45.64
N ILE A 264 -10.48 -27.53 46.01
CA ILE A 264 -10.43 -28.74 46.87
C ILE A 264 -11.00 -28.34 48.20
N GLU A 265 -12.26 -28.73 48.46
CA GLU A 265 -12.96 -28.35 49.70
C GLU A 265 -12.54 -29.17 50.92
N LYS A 266 -11.97 -30.35 50.74
CA LYS A 266 -11.49 -31.20 51.87
C LYS A 266 -10.28 -32.03 51.45
N ILE A 267 -9.21 -31.97 52.24
CA ILE A 267 -8.09 -32.89 52.16
C ILE A 267 -8.27 -33.93 53.29
N TYR A 268 -8.50 -35.15 52.92
CA TYR A 268 -8.50 -36.26 53.89
C TYR A 268 -7.08 -36.82 53.94
N SER A 269 -6.38 -36.60 55.06
CA SER A 269 -5.14 -37.36 55.35
C SER A 269 -5.51 -38.63 56.07
N ARG A 270 -5.34 -39.78 55.43
CA ARG A 270 -5.29 -41.07 56.15
C ARG A 270 -3.84 -41.29 56.62
N GLY A 271 -3.55 -40.83 57.82
CA GLY A 271 -2.36 -41.24 58.54
C GLY A 271 -2.73 -42.40 59.46
N ASN A 272 -2.35 -43.61 59.09
CA ASN A 272 -2.20 -44.67 60.10
C ASN A 272 -0.86 -44.43 60.76
N LEU A 273 -0.89 -44.00 62.04
CA LEU A 273 0.23 -44.09 62.94
C LEU A 273 0.10 -45.47 63.58
N GLU A 274 0.98 -46.43 63.21
CA GLU A 274 1.39 -47.53 64.07
C GLU A 274 2.56 -47.07 64.96
#